data_42e084278a6525daa059e4506dc657fe
#
_entry.id   42e084278a6525daa059e4506dc657fe
#
_cell.length_a   1.000
_cell.length_b   1.000
_cell.length_c   1.000
_cell.angle_alpha   90.00
_cell.angle_beta   90.00
_cell.angle_gamma   90.00
#
_symmetry.space_group_name_H-M   'P 1'
#
loop_
_entity.id
_entity.type
_entity.pdbx_description
1 polymer ?
#
loop_
_entity_poly.entity_id
_entity_poly.type
_entity_poly.pdbx_seq_one_letter_code
_entity_poly.pdbx_strand_id
1 'polypeptide(L)'
;MITNIATVGVYVEDQARAKQFWLEKVGFEVVLEHRMGPDATWLEVAPPNAQSRLVIYPKSMRGGYDMPQISIVFECDNIEETYETLKANGVEFTQELKKLLGVRALSFLI
;
A
#
# COMPACT_ATOMS: atom_id res chain seq x y z
N MET A 1 -23.49 -6.77 11.56
CA MET A 1 -22.66 -5.61 12.02
C MET A 1 -21.32 -5.61 11.33
N ILE A 2 -20.88 -4.42 10.95
CA ILE A 2 -19.53 -4.26 10.38
C ILE A 2 -18.53 -4.41 11.54
N THR A 3 -17.48 -5.19 11.32
CA THR A 3 -16.47 -5.47 12.35
C THR A 3 -15.13 -4.79 12.09
N ASN A 4 -14.78 -4.57 10.82
CA ASN A 4 -13.53 -3.90 10.47
C ASN A 4 -13.53 -3.51 8.99
N ILE A 5 -12.52 -2.75 8.58
CA ILE A 5 -12.24 -2.50 7.17
C ILE A 5 -11.33 -3.64 6.70
N ALA A 6 -11.86 -4.48 5.81
CA ALA A 6 -11.12 -5.67 5.37
C ALA A 6 -10.02 -5.31 4.36
N THR A 7 -10.37 -4.56 3.32
CA THR A 7 -9.43 -4.20 2.26
C THR A 7 -9.65 -2.76 1.79
N VAL A 8 -8.59 -2.19 1.23
CA VAL A 8 -8.64 -0.92 0.49
C VAL A 8 -8.07 -1.19 -0.90
N GLY A 9 -8.81 -0.82 -1.94
CA GLY A 9 -8.38 -1.05 -3.31
C GLY A 9 -7.46 0.05 -3.83
N VAL A 10 -6.36 -0.35 -4.45
CA VAL A 10 -5.40 0.56 -5.09
C VAL A 10 -5.26 0.13 -6.55
N TYR A 11 -5.58 1.04 -7.47
CA TYR A 11 -5.46 0.75 -8.90
C TYR A 11 -4.10 1.20 -9.42
N VAL A 12 -3.43 0.30 -10.14
CA VAL A 12 -2.07 0.52 -10.64
C VAL A 12 -1.99 0.20 -12.13
N GLU A 13 -1.01 0.78 -12.80
CA GLU A 13 -0.80 0.51 -14.23
C GLU A 13 -0.11 -0.83 -14.45
N ASP A 14 0.85 -1.17 -13.61
CA ASP A 14 1.62 -2.41 -13.71
C ASP A 14 1.58 -3.12 -12.37
N GLN A 15 0.79 -4.19 -12.30
CA GLN A 15 0.58 -4.94 -11.07
C GLN A 15 1.84 -5.65 -10.58
N ALA A 16 2.64 -6.19 -11.49
CA ALA A 16 3.88 -6.86 -11.11
C ALA A 16 4.88 -5.88 -10.50
N ARG A 17 4.98 -4.69 -11.08
CA ARG A 17 5.85 -3.64 -10.58
C ARG A 17 5.36 -3.10 -9.23
N ALA A 18 4.04 -2.96 -9.07
CA ALA A 18 3.45 -2.55 -7.80
C ALA A 18 3.71 -3.60 -6.72
N LYS A 19 3.55 -4.88 -7.02
CA LYS A 19 3.87 -5.96 -6.09
C LYS A 19 5.32 -5.85 -5.61
N GLN A 20 6.25 -5.65 -6.52
CA GLN A 20 7.66 -5.49 -6.20
C GLN A 20 7.88 -4.29 -5.27
N PHE A 21 7.23 -3.18 -5.54
CA PHE A 21 7.31 -1.99 -4.70
C PHE A 21 6.87 -2.29 -3.26
N TRP A 22 5.71 -2.89 -3.09
CA TRP A 22 5.16 -3.15 -1.75
C TRP A 22 5.99 -4.17 -0.98
N LEU A 23 6.51 -5.20 -1.64
CA LEU A 23 7.29 -6.24 -0.99
C LEU A 23 8.73 -5.81 -0.70
N GLU A 24 9.40 -5.23 -1.69
CA GLU A 24 10.83 -4.95 -1.60
C GLU A 24 11.15 -3.59 -0.98
N LYS A 25 10.36 -2.56 -1.31
CA LYS A 25 10.63 -1.19 -0.82
C LYS A 25 9.91 -0.90 0.48
N VAL A 26 8.66 -1.30 0.61
CA VAL A 26 7.84 -1.02 1.78
C VAL A 26 7.95 -2.11 2.84
N GLY A 27 8.16 -3.35 2.42
CA GLY A 27 8.33 -4.47 3.35
C GLY A 27 7.03 -5.17 3.72
N PHE A 28 6.00 -5.04 2.88
CA PHE A 28 4.75 -5.77 3.10
C PHE A 28 4.90 -7.22 2.64
N GLU A 29 3.96 -8.05 3.06
CA GLU A 29 3.86 -9.45 2.67
C GLU A 29 2.67 -9.65 1.74
N VAL A 30 2.74 -10.67 0.88
CA VAL A 30 1.58 -11.13 0.14
C VAL A 30 0.69 -11.92 1.08
N VAL A 31 -0.55 -11.46 1.24
CA VAL A 31 -1.54 -12.16 2.06
C VAL A 31 -2.32 -13.15 1.22
N LEU A 32 -2.67 -12.74 -0.01
CA LEU A 32 -3.42 -13.57 -0.93
C LEU A 32 -3.03 -13.20 -2.35
N GLU A 33 -2.79 -14.20 -3.18
CA GLU A 33 -2.55 -13.99 -4.60
C GLU A 33 -3.31 -15.09 -5.35
N HIS A 34 -4.30 -14.68 -6.14
CA HIS A 34 -5.14 -15.61 -6.87
C HIS A 34 -5.38 -15.12 -8.29
N ARG A 35 -5.05 -15.97 -9.26
CA ARG A 35 -5.21 -15.62 -10.67
C ARG A 35 -6.70 -15.62 -11.03
N MET A 36 -7.18 -14.50 -11.53
CA MET A 36 -8.58 -14.30 -11.88
C MET A 36 -8.85 -14.44 -13.39
N GLY A 37 -7.81 -14.58 -14.19
CA GLY A 37 -7.90 -14.69 -15.64
C GLY A 37 -6.53 -14.56 -16.27
N PRO A 38 -6.44 -14.52 -17.62
CA PRO A 38 -5.14 -14.48 -18.29
C PRO A 38 -4.33 -13.22 -17.98
N ASP A 39 -5.00 -12.09 -17.71
CA ASP A 39 -4.34 -10.80 -17.51
C ASP A 39 -4.64 -10.17 -16.15
N ALA A 40 -5.25 -10.90 -15.22
CA ALA A 40 -5.67 -10.34 -13.95
C ALA A 40 -5.36 -11.29 -12.80
N THR A 41 -4.80 -10.73 -11.73
CA THR A 41 -4.54 -11.44 -10.48
C THR A 41 -5.15 -10.66 -9.34
N TRP A 42 -5.83 -11.35 -8.44
CA TRP A 42 -6.27 -10.78 -7.18
C TRP A 42 -5.06 -10.78 -6.25
N LEU A 43 -4.58 -9.61 -5.86
CA LEU A 43 -3.37 -9.48 -5.05
C LEU A 43 -3.66 -8.65 -3.81
N GLU A 44 -3.49 -9.27 -2.64
CA GLU A 44 -3.60 -8.58 -1.36
C GLU A 44 -2.24 -8.54 -0.68
N VAL A 45 -1.86 -7.37 -0.23
CA VAL A 45 -0.60 -7.15 0.50
C VAL A 45 -0.88 -6.40 1.80
N ALA A 46 -0.09 -6.66 2.82
CA ALA A 46 -0.25 -6.02 4.12
C ALA A 46 1.02 -6.17 4.95
N PRO A 47 1.20 -5.34 6.00
CA PRO A 47 2.22 -5.62 7.01
C PRO A 47 1.95 -6.96 7.69
N PRO A 48 2.96 -7.61 8.27
CA PRO A 48 2.75 -8.85 9.02
C PRO A 48 1.69 -8.67 10.11
N ASN A 49 0.77 -9.63 10.19
CA ASN A 49 -0.29 -9.68 11.20
C ASN A 49 -1.28 -8.51 11.19
N ALA A 50 -1.34 -7.76 10.09
CA ALA A 50 -2.30 -6.66 9.97
C ALA A 50 -3.73 -7.18 9.74
N GLN A 51 -4.71 -6.45 10.27
CA GLN A 51 -6.12 -6.79 10.07
C GLN A 51 -6.64 -6.27 8.73
N SER A 52 -6.15 -5.12 8.28
CA SER A 52 -6.54 -4.52 7.01
C SER A 52 -5.49 -4.77 5.95
N ARG A 53 -5.92 -4.89 4.70
CA ARG A 53 -5.06 -5.23 3.58
C ARG A 53 -5.29 -4.28 2.42
N LEU A 54 -4.29 -4.13 1.58
CA LEU A 54 -4.43 -3.44 0.30
C LEU A 54 -4.68 -4.47 -0.78
N VAL A 55 -5.67 -4.23 -1.63
CA VAL A 55 -5.87 -5.00 -2.85
C VAL A 55 -5.29 -4.18 -3.99
N ILE A 56 -4.32 -4.74 -4.69
CA ILE A 56 -3.65 -4.07 -5.79
C ILE A 56 -4.29 -4.52 -7.10
N TYR A 57 -5.05 -3.62 -7.72
CA TYR A 57 -5.75 -3.91 -8.96
C TYR A 57 -5.04 -3.31 -10.16
N PRO A 58 -4.96 -4.00 -11.30
CA PRO A 58 -4.62 -3.32 -12.55
C PRO A 58 -5.73 -2.34 -12.93
N LYS A 59 -5.38 -1.22 -13.52
CA LYS A 59 -6.34 -0.19 -13.93
C LYS A 59 -7.44 -0.73 -14.84
N SER A 60 -7.14 -1.77 -15.61
CA SER A 60 -8.12 -2.41 -16.48
C SER A 60 -9.33 -2.98 -15.72
N MET A 61 -9.20 -3.24 -14.44
CA MET A 61 -10.28 -3.81 -13.62
C MET A 61 -11.23 -2.75 -13.06
N ARG A 62 -10.98 -1.47 -13.26
CA ARG A 62 -11.86 -0.42 -12.73
C ARG A 62 -13.03 -0.09 -13.63
N GLY A 63 -13.20 -0.80 -14.75
CA GLY A 63 -14.36 -0.65 -15.62
C GLY A 63 -14.45 0.66 -16.39
N GLY A 64 -13.32 1.34 -16.61
CA GLY A 64 -13.29 2.59 -17.36
C GLY A 64 -13.65 3.83 -16.56
N TYR A 65 -13.89 3.70 -15.26
CA TYR A 65 -14.15 4.86 -14.39
C TYR A 65 -12.85 5.51 -13.98
N ASP A 66 -12.83 6.84 -13.96
CA ASP A 66 -11.73 7.57 -13.32
C ASP A 66 -11.93 7.52 -11.82
N MET A 67 -10.94 6.94 -11.14
CA MET A 67 -10.95 6.86 -9.68
C MET A 67 -10.09 7.97 -9.10
N PRO A 68 -10.56 8.66 -8.07
CA PRO A 68 -9.71 9.64 -7.40
C PRO A 68 -8.49 8.95 -6.79
N GLN A 69 -7.40 9.69 -6.68
CA GLN A 69 -6.21 9.18 -6.04
C GLN A 69 -6.50 8.88 -4.57
N ILE A 70 -6.14 7.68 -4.14
CA ILE A 70 -6.38 7.24 -2.77
C ILE A 70 -5.30 7.82 -1.86
N SER A 71 -5.75 8.40 -0.74
CA SER A 71 -4.85 8.82 0.32
C SER A 71 -4.81 7.73 1.38
N ILE A 72 -3.63 7.21 1.66
CA ILE A 72 -3.44 6.17 2.67
C ILE A 72 -2.45 6.68 3.69
N VAL A 73 -2.82 6.55 4.96
CA VAL A 73 -1.96 6.90 6.07
C VAL A 73 -1.63 5.61 6.82
N PHE A 74 -0.35 5.39 7.04
CA PHE A 74 0.15 4.19 7.72
C PHE A 74 0.58 4.53 9.13
N GLU A 75 0.16 3.72 10.08
CA GLU A 75 0.60 3.85 11.46
C GLU A 75 1.93 3.13 11.66
N CYS A 76 2.83 3.75 12.40
CA CYS A 76 4.16 3.21 12.67
C CYS A 76 4.43 3.18 14.17
N ASP A 77 5.13 2.16 14.64
CA ASP A 77 5.61 2.09 16.02
C ASP A 77 6.79 3.02 16.25
N ASN A 78 7.66 3.18 15.24
CA ASN A 78 8.77 4.12 15.26
C ASN A 78 8.82 4.85 13.91
N ILE A 79 8.22 6.04 13.88
CA ILE A 79 8.05 6.79 12.62
C ILE A 79 9.39 7.27 12.06
N GLU A 80 10.33 7.67 12.89
CA GLU A 80 11.63 8.17 12.43
C GLU A 80 12.43 7.06 11.75
N GLU A 81 12.50 5.90 12.39
CA GLU A 81 13.20 4.74 11.83
C GLU A 81 12.51 4.26 10.55
N THR A 82 11.19 4.17 10.55
CA THR A 82 10.43 3.76 9.37
C THR A 82 10.65 4.72 8.21
N TYR A 83 10.60 6.02 8.46
CA TYR A 83 10.83 7.05 7.43
C TYR A 83 12.22 6.88 6.81
N GLU A 84 13.26 6.77 7.63
CA GLU A 84 14.63 6.64 7.14
C GLU A 84 14.83 5.33 6.36
N THR A 85 14.26 4.24 6.83
CA THR A 85 14.35 2.94 6.14
C THR A 85 13.68 2.99 4.78
N LEU A 86 12.46 3.50 4.71
CA LEU A 86 11.72 3.59 3.44
C LEU A 86 12.41 4.55 2.48
N LYS A 87 12.92 5.66 2.97
CA LYS A 87 13.67 6.62 2.14
C LYS A 87 14.91 5.97 1.56
N ALA A 88 15.65 5.21 2.37
CA ALA A 88 16.83 4.47 1.92
C ALA A 88 16.46 3.42 0.87
N ASN A 89 15.27 2.85 0.95
CA ASN A 89 14.77 1.86 -0.01
C ASN A 89 14.23 2.49 -1.31
N GLY A 90 14.25 3.83 -1.42
CA GLY A 90 13.82 4.53 -2.62
C GLY A 90 12.35 4.91 -2.66
N VAL A 91 11.65 4.86 -1.53
CA VAL A 91 10.27 5.35 -1.43
C VAL A 91 10.28 6.88 -1.44
N GLU A 92 9.43 7.47 -2.28
CA GLU A 92 9.32 8.92 -2.38
C GLU A 92 8.22 9.44 -1.46
N PHE A 93 8.56 10.41 -0.63
CA PHE A 93 7.61 11.04 0.27
C PHE A 93 7.16 12.39 -0.30
N THR A 94 5.86 12.68 -0.15
CA THR A 94 5.30 13.95 -0.59
C THR A 94 5.68 15.10 0.33
N GLN A 95 6.02 14.80 1.57
CA GLN A 95 6.43 15.77 2.57
C GLN A 95 7.57 15.19 3.40
N GLU A 96 8.48 16.05 3.82
CA GLU A 96 9.50 15.62 4.78
C GLU A 96 8.86 15.32 6.12
N LEU A 97 9.47 14.39 6.86
CA LEU A 97 9.03 14.06 8.19
C LEU A 97 9.21 15.26 9.10
N LYS A 98 8.11 15.79 9.62
CA LYS A 98 8.13 16.83 10.64
C LYS A 98 7.92 16.19 11.99
N LYS A 99 8.81 16.48 12.94
CA LYS A 99 8.66 16.01 14.30
C LYS A 99 7.52 16.74 14.99
N LEU A 100 6.34 16.13 14.96
CA LEU A 100 5.21 16.58 15.74
C LEU A 100 5.04 15.60 16.91
N LEU A 101 4.86 16.12 18.08
CA LEU A 101 4.69 15.31 19.27
C LEU A 101 3.48 14.37 19.11
N GLY A 102 3.70 13.07 19.29
CA GLY A 102 2.63 12.08 19.20
C GLY A 102 2.27 11.60 17.80
N VAL A 103 2.97 12.08 16.75
CA VAL A 103 2.71 11.61 15.39
C VAL A 103 3.30 10.21 15.21
N ARG A 104 2.47 9.25 14.80
CA ARG A 104 2.85 7.86 14.58
C ARG A 104 2.42 7.38 13.20
N ALA A 105 2.12 8.30 12.29
CA ALA A 105 1.58 7.97 10.98
C ALA A 105 2.33 8.68 9.87
N LEU A 106 2.45 8.03 8.72
CA LEU A 106 3.06 8.61 7.53
C LEU A 106 2.33 8.18 6.27
N SER A 107 2.54 8.94 5.20
CA SER A 107 2.07 8.57 3.87
C SER A 107 3.17 8.89 2.85
N PHE A 108 3.10 8.22 1.70
CA PHE A 108 4.10 8.35 0.66
C PHE A 108 3.47 8.15 -0.72
N LEU A 109 4.25 8.46 -1.76
CA LEU A 109 3.82 8.21 -3.14
C LEU A 109 3.81 6.71 -3.43
N ILE A 110 2.71 6.29 -3.97
CA ILE A 110 2.47 4.88 -4.31
C ILE A 110 2.67 4.68 -5.81
#